data_59775e4ad789d72be56048148c9073b3
#
_entry.id   59775e4ad789d72be56048148c9073b3
#
_cell.length_a   1.000
_cell.length_b   1.000
_cell.length_c   1.000
_cell.angle_alpha   90.00
_cell.angle_beta   90.00
_cell.angle_gamma   90.00
#
_symmetry.space_group_name_H-M   'P 1'
#
loop_
_entity.id
_entity.type
_entity.pdbx_description
1 polymer ?
#
loop_
_entity_poly.entity_id
_entity_poly.type
_entity_poly.pdbx_seq_one_letter_code
_entity_poly.pdbx_strand_id
1 'polypeptide(L)'
;IYTGILDITKNTDGLAAVMGHEVAHAVAKHSVERASRGVLLNTSTQLIDIFTGGKLSQVNRVTGMDTVGLISQIGLMNPFSRTQESEADFLGMIFSSLSGYDIRETKKLWERMKASKKGKEISEFMSTHPSSETRIKNLSQWENEIIIDYPPLKLS
;
A
#
# COMPACT_ATOMS: atom_id res chain seq x y z
N ILE A 1 5.92 11.23 1.58
CA ILE A 1 7.11 10.35 1.44
C ILE A 1 8.07 10.69 2.55
N TYR A 2 8.55 9.67 3.27
CA TYR A 2 9.54 9.82 4.35
C TYR A 2 10.94 9.96 3.75
N THR A 3 11.74 10.89 4.25
CA THR A 3 13.08 11.16 3.71
C THR A 3 14.03 9.96 3.82
N GLY A 4 13.86 9.09 4.80
CA GLY A 4 14.66 7.87 4.97
C GLY A 4 14.51 6.84 3.85
N ILE A 5 13.51 6.98 2.97
CA ILE A 5 13.39 6.11 1.79
C ILE A 5 14.41 6.49 0.71
N LEU A 6 14.97 7.72 0.74
CA LEU A 6 15.93 8.19 -0.27
C LEU A 6 17.20 7.34 -0.31
N ASP A 7 17.65 6.83 0.83
CA ASP A 7 18.80 5.93 0.90
C ASP A 7 18.54 4.59 0.20
N ILE A 8 17.28 4.19 0.09
CA ILE A 8 16.85 2.97 -0.57
C ILE A 8 16.62 3.19 -2.07
N THR A 9 16.11 4.36 -2.46
CA THR A 9 15.85 4.66 -3.87
C THR A 9 17.13 4.76 -4.68
N LYS A 10 18.22 5.25 -4.09
CA LYS A 10 19.58 5.40 -4.64
C LYS A 10 19.71 6.32 -5.85
N ASN A 11 18.72 6.38 -6.71
CA ASN A 11 18.73 7.18 -7.94
C ASN A 11 17.33 7.71 -8.26
N THR A 12 17.24 8.51 -9.33
CA THR A 12 15.99 9.12 -9.78
C THR A 12 14.96 8.08 -10.21
N ASP A 13 15.38 6.98 -10.86
CA ASP A 13 14.47 5.92 -11.31
C ASP A 13 13.87 5.17 -10.12
N GLY A 14 14.69 4.91 -9.08
CA GLY A 14 14.18 4.33 -7.83
C GLY A 14 13.22 5.28 -7.09
N LEU A 15 13.47 6.58 -7.13
CA LEU A 15 12.52 7.56 -6.59
C LEU A 15 11.23 7.61 -7.42
N ALA A 16 11.34 7.58 -8.75
CA ALA A 16 10.19 7.52 -9.65
C ALA A 16 9.35 6.26 -9.40
N ALA A 17 9.97 5.12 -9.12
CA ALA A 17 9.26 3.89 -8.76
C ALA A 17 8.40 4.06 -7.49
N VAL A 18 8.93 4.71 -6.43
CA VAL A 18 8.15 5.02 -5.23
C VAL A 18 7.03 6.00 -5.54
N MET A 19 7.35 7.10 -6.23
CA MET A 19 6.36 8.12 -6.59
C MET A 19 5.23 7.55 -7.45
N GLY A 20 5.57 6.75 -8.46
CA GLY A 20 4.62 6.08 -9.32
C GLY A 20 3.66 5.17 -8.54
N HIS A 21 4.19 4.41 -7.59
CA HIS A 21 3.41 3.55 -6.69
C HIS A 21 2.43 4.36 -5.82
N GLU A 22 2.89 5.44 -5.20
CA GLU A 22 2.03 6.33 -4.39
C GLU A 22 0.96 7.04 -5.23
N VAL A 23 1.33 7.52 -6.42
CA VAL A 23 0.36 8.12 -7.36
C VAL A 23 -0.67 7.09 -7.80
N ALA A 24 -0.26 5.84 -8.04
CA ALA A 24 -1.18 4.76 -8.38
C ALA A 24 -2.21 4.50 -7.27
N HIS A 25 -1.79 4.49 -5.99
CA HIS A 25 -2.72 4.40 -4.87
C HIS A 25 -3.73 5.54 -4.85
N ALA A 26 -3.31 6.76 -5.18
CA ALA A 26 -4.18 7.93 -5.23
C ALA A 26 -5.17 7.85 -6.41
N VAL A 27 -4.68 7.49 -7.61
CA VAL A 27 -5.51 7.36 -8.83
C VAL A 27 -6.53 6.24 -8.69
N ALA A 28 -6.13 5.09 -8.18
CA ALA A 28 -7.02 3.94 -7.91
C ALA A 28 -7.92 4.16 -6.68
N LYS A 29 -7.77 5.29 -5.97
CA LYS A 29 -8.57 5.64 -4.77
C LYS A 29 -8.50 4.60 -3.64
N HIS A 30 -7.39 3.89 -3.52
CA HIS A 30 -7.21 2.83 -2.52
C HIS A 30 -7.39 3.34 -1.08
N SER A 31 -6.98 4.58 -0.79
CA SER A 31 -7.20 5.19 0.52
C SER A 31 -8.67 5.44 0.83
N VAL A 32 -9.46 5.82 -0.18
CA VAL A 32 -10.92 6.02 -0.05
C VAL A 32 -11.60 4.68 0.18
N GLU A 33 -11.24 3.65 -0.58
CA GLU A 33 -11.77 2.30 -0.40
C GLU A 33 -11.46 1.76 0.99
N ARG A 34 -10.23 1.94 1.47
CA ARG A 34 -9.83 1.54 2.82
C ARG A 34 -10.65 2.26 3.90
N ALA A 35 -10.83 3.58 3.77
CA ALA A 35 -11.64 4.37 4.70
C ALA A 35 -13.10 3.91 4.68
N SER A 36 -13.67 3.66 3.51
CA SER A 36 -15.05 3.17 3.37
C SER A 36 -15.25 1.80 4.00
N ARG A 37 -14.28 0.90 3.86
CA ARG A 37 -14.30 -0.41 4.54
C ARG A 37 -14.24 -0.25 6.06
N GLY A 38 -13.43 0.68 6.56
CA GLY A 38 -13.36 0.99 8.00
C GLY A 38 -14.69 1.50 8.55
N VAL A 39 -15.35 2.41 7.83
CA VAL A 39 -16.69 2.91 8.19
C VAL A 39 -17.71 1.77 8.19
N LEU A 40 -17.71 0.93 7.15
CA LEU A 40 -18.63 -0.22 7.06
C LEU A 40 -18.42 -1.19 8.21
N LEU A 41 -17.20 -1.54 8.55
CA LEU A 41 -16.88 -2.41 9.69
C LEU A 41 -17.37 -1.81 11.01
N ASN A 42 -17.12 -0.52 11.23
CA ASN A 42 -17.58 0.17 12.42
C ASN A 42 -19.12 0.17 12.53
N THR A 43 -19.81 0.52 11.45
CA THR A 43 -21.27 0.51 11.41
C THR A 43 -21.83 -0.90 11.63
N SER A 44 -21.24 -1.91 11.00
CA SER A 44 -21.66 -3.30 11.17
C SER A 44 -21.48 -3.77 12.63
N THR A 45 -20.38 -3.39 13.27
CA THR A 45 -20.10 -3.74 14.66
C THR A 45 -21.10 -3.07 15.61
N GLN A 46 -21.46 -1.82 15.37
CA GLN A 46 -22.48 -1.11 16.15
C GLN A 46 -23.86 -1.76 15.97
N LEU A 47 -24.24 -2.14 14.76
CA LEU A 47 -25.49 -2.85 14.52
C LEU A 47 -25.53 -4.20 15.23
N ILE A 48 -24.46 -4.98 15.16
CA ILE A 48 -24.35 -6.25 15.89
C ILE A 48 -24.51 -6.04 17.40
N ASP A 49 -23.90 -4.98 17.94
CA ASP A 49 -24.03 -4.67 19.36
C ASP A 49 -25.49 -4.36 19.76
N ILE A 50 -26.19 -3.56 18.94
CA ILE A 50 -27.61 -3.27 19.11
C ILE A 50 -28.45 -4.55 19.03
N PHE A 51 -28.27 -5.38 17.99
CA PHE A 51 -29.03 -6.63 17.81
C PHE A 51 -28.75 -7.67 18.88
N THR A 52 -27.58 -7.67 19.47
CA THR A 52 -27.21 -8.59 20.57
C THR A 52 -27.58 -8.05 21.97
N GLY A 53 -28.22 -6.89 22.02
CA GLY A 53 -28.62 -6.26 23.29
C GLY A 53 -27.43 -5.71 24.06
N GLY A 54 -26.41 -5.19 23.38
CA GLY A 54 -25.26 -4.53 23.99
C GLY A 54 -24.21 -5.52 24.53
N LYS A 55 -24.17 -6.76 24.05
CA LYS A 55 -23.19 -7.76 24.53
C LYS A 55 -21.75 -7.39 24.24
N LEU A 56 -21.46 -6.75 23.11
CA LEU A 56 -20.13 -6.26 22.78
C LEU A 56 -19.71 -5.12 23.73
N SER A 57 -20.60 -4.16 23.95
CA SER A 57 -20.39 -3.08 24.93
C SER A 57 -20.23 -3.60 26.35
N GLN A 58 -20.89 -4.72 26.67
CA GLN A 58 -20.77 -5.38 27.97
C GLN A 58 -19.39 -6.03 28.15
N VAL A 59 -18.86 -6.67 27.09
CA VAL A 59 -17.48 -7.19 27.09
C VAL A 59 -16.48 -6.07 27.29
N ASN A 60 -16.66 -4.93 26.62
CA ASN A 60 -15.82 -3.74 26.80
C ASN A 60 -15.79 -3.26 28.26
N ARG A 61 -16.93 -3.24 28.94
CA ARG A 61 -17.03 -2.84 30.35
C ARG A 61 -16.32 -3.83 31.30
N VAL A 62 -16.36 -5.11 30.97
CA VAL A 62 -15.75 -6.15 31.82
C VAL A 62 -14.25 -6.25 31.60
N THR A 63 -13.79 -6.13 30.34
CA THR A 63 -12.39 -6.29 29.97
C THR A 63 -11.60 -4.98 29.95
N GLY A 64 -12.28 -3.83 29.99
CA GLY A 64 -11.66 -2.52 29.81
C GLY A 64 -11.14 -2.27 28.38
N MET A 65 -11.43 -3.17 27.44
CA MET A 65 -11.02 -3.07 26.03
C MET A 65 -12.15 -2.47 25.21
N ASP A 66 -11.92 -1.37 24.53
CA ASP A 66 -12.84 -0.84 23.52
C ASP A 66 -12.76 -1.67 22.23
N THR A 67 -13.49 -2.77 22.18
CA THR A 67 -13.50 -3.68 21.04
C THR A 67 -14.05 -3.02 19.77
N VAL A 68 -14.99 -2.09 19.88
CA VAL A 68 -15.55 -1.33 18.75
C VAL A 68 -14.52 -0.35 18.21
N GLY A 69 -13.88 0.41 19.09
CA GLY A 69 -12.79 1.33 18.74
C GLY A 69 -11.58 0.59 18.17
N LEU A 70 -11.22 -0.56 18.73
CA LEU A 70 -10.12 -1.39 18.25
C LEU A 70 -10.39 -1.91 16.83
N ILE A 71 -11.59 -2.43 16.55
CA ILE A 71 -11.98 -2.90 15.21
C ILE A 71 -11.95 -1.74 14.21
N SER A 72 -12.42 -0.55 14.60
CA SER A 72 -12.37 0.66 13.76
C SER A 72 -10.93 1.08 13.47
N GLN A 73 -10.06 1.10 14.47
CA GLN A 73 -8.64 1.40 14.30
C GLN A 73 -7.94 0.38 13.41
N ILE A 74 -8.16 -0.91 13.63
CA ILE A 74 -7.60 -1.97 12.79
C ILE A 74 -8.08 -1.81 11.34
N GLY A 75 -9.35 -1.48 11.10
CA GLY A 75 -9.90 -1.26 9.76
C GLY A 75 -9.27 -0.06 9.04
N LEU A 76 -8.96 1.02 9.77
CA LEU A 76 -8.34 2.24 9.21
C LEU A 76 -6.82 2.13 9.09
N MET A 77 -6.17 1.40 10.01
CA MET A 77 -4.71 1.26 10.06
C MET A 77 -4.18 0.00 9.37
N ASN A 78 -5.08 -0.88 8.88
CA ASN A 78 -4.64 -2.05 8.14
C ASN A 78 -3.80 -1.65 6.92
N PRO A 79 -2.73 -2.39 6.62
CA PRO A 79 -1.97 -2.19 5.40
C PRO A 79 -2.89 -2.35 4.18
N PHE A 80 -2.50 -1.76 3.07
CA PHE A 80 -3.19 -1.99 1.80
C PHE A 80 -3.27 -3.48 1.50
N SER A 81 -4.38 -3.91 0.90
CA SER A 81 -4.54 -5.31 0.54
C SER A 81 -3.51 -5.73 -0.49
N ARG A 82 -3.20 -7.03 -0.56
CA ARG A 82 -2.26 -7.56 -1.57
C ARG A 82 -2.68 -7.23 -3.00
N THR A 83 -3.99 -7.15 -3.25
CA THR A 83 -4.53 -6.77 -4.57
C THR A 83 -4.27 -5.30 -4.85
N GLN A 84 -4.53 -4.41 -3.90
CA GLN A 84 -4.27 -2.97 -4.04
C GLN A 84 -2.78 -2.68 -4.23
N GLU A 85 -1.91 -3.38 -3.50
CA GLU A 85 -0.46 -3.28 -3.68
C GLU A 85 -0.01 -3.74 -5.06
N SER A 86 -0.57 -4.84 -5.55
CA SER A 86 -0.25 -5.39 -6.88
C SER A 86 -0.73 -4.45 -7.99
N GLU A 87 -1.91 -3.85 -7.83
CA GLU A 87 -2.44 -2.85 -8.75
C GLU A 87 -1.61 -1.56 -8.74
N ALA A 88 -1.21 -1.10 -7.56
CA ALA A 88 -0.35 0.07 -7.42
C ALA A 88 1.05 -0.16 -8.02
N ASP A 89 1.60 -1.36 -7.89
CA ASP A 89 2.86 -1.73 -8.54
C ASP A 89 2.73 -1.68 -10.07
N PHE A 90 1.69 -2.29 -10.62
CA PHE A 90 1.47 -2.34 -12.07
C PHE A 90 1.26 -0.94 -12.67
N LEU A 91 0.33 -0.17 -12.12
CA LEU A 91 0.07 1.20 -12.55
C LEU A 91 1.27 2.11 -12.33
N GLY A 92 1.97 1.97 -11.21
CA GLY A 92 3.17 2.74 -10.90
C GLY A 92 4.31 2.50 -11.88
N MET A 93 4.49 1.25 -12.33
CA MET A 93 5.45 0.93 -13.40
C MET A 93 5.04 1.58 -14.73
N ILE A 94 3.76 1.56 -15.09
CA ILE A 94 3.25 2.23 -16.30
C ILE A 94 3.53 3.74 -16.22
N PHE A 95 3.20 4.39 -15.10
CA PHE A 95 3.44 5.83 -14.93
C PHE A 95 4.92 6.17 -15.03
N SER A 96 5.78 5.36 -14.44
CA SER A 96 7.24 5.54 -14.52
C SER A 96 7.75 5.37 -15.95
N SER A 97 7.28 4.35 -16.67
CA SER A 97 7.66 4.10 -18.08
C SER A 97 7.23 5.24 -18.99
N LEU A 98 5.97 5.65 -18.92
CA LEU A 98 5.45 6.77 -19.70
C LEU A 98 6.21 8.09 -19.43
N SER A 99 6.71 8.26 -18.20
CA SER A 99 7.49 9.42 -17.78
C SER A 99 8.98 9.30 -18.16
N GLY A 100 9.40 8.24 -18.78
CA GLY A 100 10.77 8.03 -19.26
C GLY A 100 11.76 7.50 -18.25
N TYR A 101 11.30 6.99 -17.11
CA TYR A 101 12.14 6.38 -16.08
C TYR A 101 12.34 4.88 -16.33
N ASP A 102 13.50 4.35 -15.88
CA ASP A 102 13.80 2.92 -15.98
C ASP A 102 13.00 2.09 -14.96
N ILE A 103 11.93 1.47 -15.41
CA ILE A 103 11.03 0.67 -14.55
C ILE A 103 11.68 -0.57 -13.94
N ARG A 104 12.85 -1.01 -14.44
CA ARG A 104 13.63 -2.12 -13.87
C ARG A 104 14.12 -1.80 -12.45
N GLU A 105 14.21 -0.52 -12.11
CA GLU A 105 14.52 -0.08 -10.75
C GLU A 105 13.39 -0.38 -9.75
N THR A 106 12.14 -0.52 -10.17
CA THR A 106 11.02 -0.87 -9.28
C THR A 106 11.28 -2.18 -8.54
N LYS A 107 11.66 -3.24 -9.27
CA LYS A 107 11.99 -4.54 -8.67
C LYS A 107 13.18 -4.41 -7.70
N LYS A 108 14.27 -3.78 -8.15
CA LYS A 108 15.48 -3.60 -7.33
C LYS A 108 15.19 -2.80 -6.06
N LEU A 109 14.30 -1.82 -6.13
CA LEU A 109 13.84 -1.05 -4.98
C LEU A 109 13.19 -1.96 -3.94
N TRP A 110 12.23 -2.80 -4.34
CA TRP A 110 11.56 -3.73 -3.43
C TRP A 110 12.50 -4.80 -2.85
N GLU A 111 13.45 -5.27 -3.64
CA GLU A 111 14.52 -6.16 -3.17
C GLU A 111 15.40 -5.49 -2.10
N ARG A 112 15.78 -4.22 -2.34
CA ARG A 112 16.54 -3.42 -1.36
C ARG A 112 15.75 -3.18 -0.09
N MET A 113 14.46 -2.82 -0.19
CA MET A 113 13.58 -2.65 0.96
C MET A 113 13.45 -3.94 1.76
N LYS A 114 13.25 -5.09 1.10
CA LYS A 114 13.16 -6.40 1.75
C LYS A 114 14.47 -6.76 2.46
N ALA A 115 15.61 -6.46 1.85
CA ALA A 115 16.94 -6.73 2.43
C ALA A 115 17.31 -5.76 3.57
N SER A 116 16.72 -4.58 3.58
CA SER A 116 16.98 -3.55 4.59
C SER A 116 16.26 -3.89 5.89
N LYS A 117 17.03 -4.32 6.89
CA LYS A 117 16.54 -4.57 8.26
C LYS A 117 16.60 -3.32 9.13
N LYS A 118 16.94 -2.15 8.60
CA LYS A 118 17.32 -0.96 9.36
C LYS A 118 16.46 0.26 9.00
N GLY A 119 15.98 0.92 10.05
CA GLY A 119 15.37 2.24 10.03
C GLY A 119 13.87 2.22 10.35
N LYS A 120 13.49 3.08 11.30
CA LYS A 120 12.09 3.27 11.71
C LYS A 120 11.20 3.64 10.52
N GLU A 121 11.68 4.51 9.64
CA GLU A 121 10.92 5.02 8.49
C GLU A 121 10.67 3.95 7.41
N ILE A 122 11.64 3.05 7.17
CA ILE A 122 11.46 1.91 6.26
C ILE A 122 10.47 0.92 6.86
N SER A 123 10.57 0.67 8.17
CA SER A 123 9.63 -0.18 8.89
C SER A 123 8.22 0.37 8.83
N GLU A 124 8.05 1.69 8.95
CA GLU A 124 6.76 2.38 8.87
C GLU A 124 6.19 2.31 7.45
N PHE A 125 6.99 2.56 6.41
CA PHE A 125 6.56 2.37 5.03
C PHE A 125 6.15 0.92 4.75
N MET A 126 6.95 -0.05 5.17
CA MET A 126 6.65 -1.47 4.99
C MET A 126 5.44 -1.96 5.81
N SER A 127 5.06 -1.25 6.86
CA SER A 127 3.86 -1.57 7.64
C SER A 127 2.57 -1.25 6.89
N THR A 128 2.58 -0.23 6.04
CA THR A 128 1.46 0.15 5.19
C THR A 128 1.52 -0.51 3.81
N HIS A 129 2.72 -0.80 3.30
CA HIS A 129 3.01 -1.39 1.99
C HIS A 129 3.82 -2.68 2.14
N PRO A 130 3.20 -3.80 2.58
CA PRO A 130 3.94 -5.02 2.84
C PRO A 130 4.54 -5.61 1.55
N SER A 131 5.83 -5.89 1.60
CA SER A 131 6.54 -6.60 0.55
C SER A 131 6.17 -8.08 0.56
N SER A 132 6.05 -8.68 -0.61
CA SER A 132 5.90 -10.12 -0.77
C SER A 132 6.74 -10.63 -1.95
N GLU A 133 7.10 -11.91 -1.91
CA GLU A 133 7.79 -12.56 -3.03
C GLU A 133 6.94 -12.56 -4.30
N THR A 134 5.62 -12.68 -4.13
CA THR A 134 4.67 -12.60 -5.24
C THR A 134 4.74 -11.25 -5.93
N ARG A 135 4.81 -10.12 -5.19
CA ARG A 135 4.96 -8.78 -5.78
C ARG A 135 6.23 -8.68 -6.60
N ILE A 136 7.38 -9.07 -6.02
CA ILE A 136 8.68 -9.03 -6.72
C ILE A 136 8.66 -9.90 -7.99
N LYS A 137 8.01 -11.06 -7.94
CA LYS A 137 7.83 -11.94 -9.11
C LYS A 137 6.97 -11.27 -10.19
N ASN A 138 5.84 -10.67 -9.79
CA ASN A 138 4.94 -9.98 -10.71
C ASN A 138 5.66 -8.81 -11.42
N LEU A 139 6.41 -8.00 -10.69
CA LEU A 139 7.20 -6.90 -11.26
C LEU A 139 8.12 -7.40 -12.40
N SER A 140 8.76 -8.56 -12.20
CA SER A 140 9.62 -9.17 -13.23
C SER A 140 8.85 -9.66 -14.45
N GLN A 141 7.62 -10.11 -14.27
CA GLN A 141 6.77 -10.60 -15.36
C GLN A 141 6.22 -9.45 -16.21
N TRP A 142 5.84 -8.34 -15.59
CA TRP A 142 5.27 -7.17 -16.27
C TRP A 142 6.31 -6.29 -16.97
N GLU A 143 7.58 -6.39 -16.60
CA GLU A 143 8.65 -5.51 -17.08
C GLU A 143 8.68 -5.41 -18.61
N ASN A 144 8.75 -6.55 -19.31
CA ASN A 144 8.83 -6.58 -20.77
C ASN A 144 7.55 -6.07 -21.44
N GLU A 145 6.38 -6.47 -20.92
CA GLU A 145 5.08 -6.03 -21.41
C GLU A 145 4.95 -4.51 -21.30
N ILE A 146 5.27 -3.94 -20.14
CA ILE A 146 5.14 -2.51 -19.91
C ILE A 146 6.11 -1.69 -20.76
N ILE A 147 7.36 -2.14 -20.95
CA ILE A 147 8.32 -1.44 -21.80
C ILE A 147 7.83 -1.38 -23.26
N ILE A 148 7.16 -2.42 -23.74
CA ILE A 148 6.66 -2.49 -25.12
C ILE A 148 5.38 -1.69 -25.28
N ASP A 149 4.41 -1.89 -24.39
CA ASP A 149 3.05 -1.37 -24.55
C ASP A 149 2.89 0.08 -24.03
N TYR A 150 3.75 0.50 -23.12
CA TYR A 150 3.74 1.84 -22.51
C TYR A 150 5.10 2.54 -22.60
N PRO A 151 5.64 2.77 -23.82
CA PRO A 151 6.92 3.45 -23.99
C PRO A 151 6.85 4.92 -23.53
N PRO A 152 7.99 5.57 -23.28
CA PRO A 152 8.04 6.97 -22.89
C PRO A 152 7.24 7.88 -23.83
N LEU A 153 6.47 8.79 -23.24
CA LEU A 153 5.71 9.79 -23.99
C LEU A 153 6.69 10.77 -24.67
N LYS A 154 6.50 11.00 -25.97
CA LYS A 154 7.20 12.06 -26.66
C LYS A 154 6.53 13.38 -26.28
N LEU A 155 7.18 14.15 -25.40
CA LEU A 155 6.76 15.52 -25.13
C LEU A 155 7.16 16.37 -26.35
N SER A 156 6.15 16.90 -27.05
CA SER A 156 6.32 17.84 -28.17
C SER A 156 6.64 19.23 -27.65
#